data_1b4db347d2a4b4e32aad3e4c9d9a5e05
#
_entry.id   1b4db347d2a4b4e32aad3e4c9d9a5e05
#
_cell.length_a   1.000
_cell.length_b   1.000
_cell.length_c   1.000
_cell.angle_alpha   90.00
_cell.angle_beta   90.00
_cell.angle_gamma   90.00
#
_symmetry.space_group_name_H-M   'P 1'
#
loop_
_entity.id
_entity.type
_entity.pdbx_description
1 polymer ?
#
loop_
_entity_poly.entity_id
_entity_poly.type
_entity_poly.pdbx_seq_one_letter_code
_entity_poly.pdbx_strand_id
1 'polypeptide(L)'
;MKKYAILTVVLLVFLVQATRANSQPTLPIEGNVVKASHPLIQYIGRVSLNDIARFNYPGTTIQASFEGTSLKMICRPMTGYFMAQIDGCEPFKVGFNAPRDSVVTLATALSQGKHHIKLMYVMEGLFRNPEFHGFVLDKGSQLVPPAALPERKIEFIGNSITCGYGVESMEMSAPFEDETENHWLTYANIVSDSLLAQHTSISRSGIGVYRNYDGPKTGSVENMPWQYEYTLFNKHDEKWDFSKYQPQLVCINLGTNDLSTNNYDIQLYENNYRMFLKTVRSKYPTAKIVLLTGPMLGEKESSQQRAVLDRICADARKNGFTLPDDAVVGKKGKNKKTKKSGDKDIYRFDFSFQTGDLGYGASWHPSKLQHQKMAGELLPFLRDLMKWQ
;
A
#
# COMPACT_ATOMS: atom_id res chain seq x y z
N MET A 1 37.87 -51.74 -47.62
CA MET A 1 36.41 -52.05 -47.38
C MET A 1 35.98 -51.20 -46.21
N LYS A 2 35.31 -50.06 -46.47
CA LYS A 2 34.81 -49.17 -45.43
C LYS A 2 33.32 -49.46 -45.20
N LYS A 3 32.98 -49.83 -43.97
CA LYS A 3 31.58 -50.04 -43.56
C LYS A 3 31.00 -48.68 -43.15
N TYR A 4 29.93 -48.27 -43.81
CA TYR A 4 29.13 -47.12 -43.42
C TYR A 4 28.03 -47.59 -42.45
N ALA A 5 28.04 -47.05 -41.23
CA ALA A 5 26.96 -47.25 -40.28
C ALA A 5 25.91 -46.15 -40.53
N ILE A 6 24.68 -46.61 -40.82
CA ILE A 6 23.50 -45.75 -40.97
C ILE A 6 22.94 -45.47 -39.57
N LEU A 7 22.96 -44.22 -39.14
CA LEU A 7 22.41 -43.74 -37.90
C LEU A 7 20.93 -43.39 -38.16
N THR A 8 20.01 -44.18 -37.65
CA THR A 8 18.59 -43.94 -37.73
C THR A 8 18.19 -43.04 -36.57
N VAL A 9 17.88 -41.74 -36.87
CA VAL A 9 17.33 -40.80 -35.90
C VAL A 9 15.84 -41.08 -35.72
N VAL A 10 15.46 -41.58 -34.57
CA VAL A 10 14.05 -41.70 -34.16
C VAL A 10 13.59 -40.38 -33.59
N LEU A 11 12.75 -39.68 -34.32
CA LEU A 11 12.11 -38.43 -33.89
C LEU A 11 10.92 -38.78 -32.97
N LEU A 12 11.11 -38.64 -31.65
CA LEU A 12 10.01 -38.76 -30.68
C LEU A 12 9.21 -37.44 -30.69
N VAL A 13 8.04 -37.47 -31.32
CA VAL A 13 7.06 -36.39 -31.23
C VAL A 13 6.33 -36.54 -29.89
N PHE A 14 6.65 -35.69 -28.92
CA PHE A 14 5.85 -35.55 -27.71
C PHE A 14 4.55 -34.78 -28.06
N LEU A 15 3.45 -35.50 -28.15
CA LEU A 15 2.12 -34.91 -28.09
C LEU A 15 1.89 -34.39 -26.65
N VAL A 16 2.02 -33.09 -26.47
CA VAL A 16 1.52 -32.42 -25.27
C VAL A 16 0.00 -32.45 -25.35
N GLN A 17 -0.61 -33.43 -24.69
CA GLN A 17 -2.04 -33.38 -24.40
C GLN A 17 -2.23 -32.27 -23.38
N ALA A 18 -2.76 -31.13 -23.83
CA ALA A 18 -3.31 -30.10 -22.95
C ALA A 18 -4.47 -30.75 -22.17
N THR A 19 -4.21 -31.20 -20.97
CA THR A 19 -5.25 -31.57 -20.03
C THR A 19 -6.06 -30.30 -19.74
N ARG A 20 -7.25 -30.22 -20.35
CA ARG A 20 -8.27 -29.27 -19.90
C ARG A 20 -8.47 -29.53 -18.41
N ALA A 21 -8.09 -28.56 -17.60
CA ALA A 21 -8.45 -28.58 -16.20
C ALA A 21 -9.98 -28.68 -16.13
N ASN A 22 -10.46 -29.87 -15.78
CA ASN A 22 -11.85 -30.07 -15.43
C ASN A 22 -12.14 -29.15 -14.25
N SER A 23 -12.81 -28.04 -14.53
CA SER A 23 -13.45 -27.24 -13.48
C SER A 23 -14.45 -28.17 -12.79
N GLN A 24 -14.08 -28.66 -11.61
CA GLN A 24 -15.04 -29.34 -10.74
C GLN A 24 -16.23 -28.41 -10.57
N PRO A 25 -17.47 -28.90 -10.61
CA PRO A 25 -18.63 -28.06 -10.39
C PRO A 25 -18.48 -27.42 -9.00
N THR A 26 -18.31 -26.10 -8.96
CA THR A 26 -18.42 -25.33 -7.73
C THR A 26 -19.84 -25.56 -7.23
N LEU A 27 -20.01 -26.08 -6.03
CA LEU A 27 -21.32 -26.15 -5.37
C LEU A 27 -22.00 -24.80 -5.52
N PRO A 28 -23.29 -24.74 -5.88
CA PRO A 28 -23.99 -23.50 -6.02
C PRO A 28 -23.88 -22.72 -4.69
N ILE A 29 -23.47 -21.46 -4.77
CA ILE A 29 -23.37 -20.59 -3.60
C ILE A 29 -24.79 -20.29 -3.16
N GLU A 30 -25.17 -20.83 -2.00
CA GLU A 30 -26.49 -20.54 -1.42
C GLU A 30 -26.52 -19.13 -0.84
N GLY A 31 -27.56 -18.37 -1.17
CA GLY A 31 -27.77 -17.00 -0.72
C GLY A 31 -27.94 -16.00 -1.87
N ASN A 32 -28.01 -14.73 -1.52
CA ASN A 32 -28.06 -13.63 -2.47
C ASN A 32 -26.64 -13.13 -2.77
N VAL A 33 -26.14 -13.40 -3.99
CA VAL A 33 -24.81 -12.99 -4.43
C VAL A 33 -24.85 -11.54 -4.90
N VAL A 34 -24.01 -10.69 -4.29
CA VAL A 34 -23.84 -9.28 -4.62
C VAL A 34 -22.45 -9.09 -5.21
N LYS A 35 -22.39 -8.62 -6.48
CA LYS A 35 -21.11 -8.39 -7.17
C LYS A 35 -20.30 -7.26 -6.54
N ALA A 36 -18.98 -7.30 -6.71
CA ALA A 36 -18.05 -6.25 -6.28
C ALA A 36 -18.39 -4.86 -6.86
N SER A 37 -18.97 -4.80 -8.08
CA SER A 37 -19.39 -3.55 -8.72
C SER A 37 -20.69 -2.93 -8.19
N HIS A 38 -21.30 -3.53 -7.16
CA HIS A 38 -22.54 -3.01 -6.61
C HIS A 38 -22.36 -1.59 -6.02
N PRO A 39 -23.21 -0.60 -6.35
CA PRO A 39 -23.00 0.81 -6.01
C PRO A 39 -23.01 1.12 -4.51
N LEU A 40 -23.54 0.22 -3.67
CA LEU A 40 -23.55 0.35 -2.21
C LEU A 40 -22.29 -0.24 -1.55
N ILE A 41 -21.33 -0.77 -2.32
CA ILE A 41 -20.01 -1.15 -1.82
C ILE A 41 -19.08 0.04 -1.99
N GLN A 42 -18.45 0.46 -0.89
CA GLN A 42 -17.50 1.58 -0.88
C GLN A 42 -16.06 1.04 -0.86
N TYR A 43 -15.18 1.69 -1.60
CA TYR A 43 -13.77 1.35 -1.69
C TYR A 43 -12.91 2.55 -1.26
N ILE A 44 -11.87 2.29 -0.45
CA ILE A 44 -10.83 3.25 -0.11
C ILE A 44 -9.50 2.60 -0.49
N GLY A 45 -8.69 3.28 -1.30
CA GLY A 45 -7.46 2.73 -1.88
C GLY A 45 -7.51 2.71 -3.39
N ARG A 46 -6.43 2.23 -4.00
CA ARG A 46 -6.35 2.08 -5.45
C ARG A 46 -6.97 0.76 -5.88
N VAL A 47 -8.09 0.85 -6.56
CA VAL A 47 -8.87 -0.30 -7.02
C VAL A 47 -9.16 -0.16 -8.50
N SER A 48 -8.82 -1.19 -9.27
CA SER A 48 -9.30 -1.39 -10.63
C SER A 48 -10.64 -2.11 -10.55
N LEU A 49 -11.71 -1.39 -10.81
CA LEU A 49 -13.09 -1.87 -10.61
C LEU A 49 -13.83 -1.99 -11.95
N ASN A 50 -14.28 -3.21 -12.20
CA ASN A 50 -15.32 -3.54 -13.16
C ASN A 50 -16.31 -4.49 -12.47
N ASP A 51 -16.66 -5.65 -13.03
CA ASP A 51 -17.45 -6.66 -12.29
C ASP A 51 -16.72 -7.25 -11.08
N ILE A 52 -15.40 -7.14 -11.07
CA ILE A 52 -14.48 -7.63 -10.03
C ILE A 52 -13.61 -6.45 -9.58
N ALA A 53 -13.35 -6.34 -8.28
CA ALA A 53 -12.42 -5.36 -7.74
C ALA A 53 -11.02 -5.99 -7.62
N ARG A 54 -10.03 -5.39 -8.30
CA ARG A 54 -8.60 -5.76 -8.23
C ARG A 54 -7.82 -4.68 -7.52
N PHE A 55 -6.94 -5.09 -6.63
CA PHE A 55 -6.11 -4.21 -5.80
C PHE A 55 -4.87 -4.97 -5.36
N ASN A 56 -3.83 -4.28 -4.90
CA ASN A 56 -2.66 -4.97 -4.34
C ASN A 56 -1.86 -4.12 -3.35
N TYR A 57 -2.29 -2.89 -3.09
CA TYR A 57 -1.71 -2.10 -2.01
C TYR A 57 -2.33 -2.50 -0.66
N PRO A 58 -1.51 -2.66 0.41
CA PRO A 58 -2.01 -2.88 1.76
C PRO A 58 -2.85 -1.68 2.23
N GLY A 59 -3.79 -1.90 3.13
CA GLY A 59 -4.71 -0.86 3.60
C GLY A 59 -5.90 -0.59 2.67
N THR A 60 -5.97 -1.26 1.49
CA THR A 60 -7.16 -1.17 0.64
C THR A 60 -8.38 -1.66 1.41
N THR A 61 -9.36 -0.79 1.57
CA THR A 61 -10.54 -1.04 2.41
C THR A 61 -11.80 -1.19 1.56
N ILE A 62 -12.64 -2.16 1.93
CA ILE A 62 -13.94 -2.45 1.33
C ILE A 62 -14.99 -2.33 2.43
N GLN A 63 -16.02 -1.54 2.21
CA GLN A 63 -17.09 -1.34 3.20
C GLN A 63 -18.47 -1.51 2.56
N ALA A 64 -19.39 -2.07 3.32
CA ALA A 64 -20.80 -2.16 2.95
C ALA A 64 -21.69 -2.20 4.18
N SER A 65 -22.96 -1.83 4.02
CA SER A 65 -23.99 -2.12 4.99
C SER A 65 -25.00 -3.09 4.40
N PHE A 66 -25.50 -4.01 5.21
CA PHE A 66 -26.41 -5.06 4.77
C PHE A 66 -27.48 -5.34 5.83
N GLU A 67 -28.58 -5.92 5.40
CA GLU A 67 -29.60 -6.50 6.28
C GLU A 67 -29.48 -8.01 6.26
N GLY A 68 -29.72 -8.67 7.39
CA GLY A 68 -29.67 -10.12 7.50
C GLY A 68 -28.96 -10.60 8.75
N THR A 69 -28.68 -11.88 8.81
CA THR A 69 -28.07 -12.58 9.96
C THR A 69 -26.73 -13.23 9.62
N SER A 70 -26.35 -13.25 8.33
CA SER A 70 -25.10 -13.83 7.89
C SER A 70 -24.46 -13.04 6.75
N LEU A 71 -23.15 -13.19 6.61
CA LEU A 71 -22.38 -12.59 5.53
C LEU A 71 -21.23 -13.52 5.14
N LYS A 72 -21.08 -13.75 3.83
CA LYS A 72 -19.87 -14.39 3.27
C LYS A 72 -19.21 -13.45 2.27
N MET A 73 -17.90 -13.63 2.09
CA MET A 73 -17.08 -12.90 1.14
C MET A 73 -16.59 -13.84 0.04
N ILE A 74 -16.62 -13.37 -1.19
CA ILE A 74 -16.10 -14.11 -2.35
C ILE A 74 -14.86 -13.40 -2.86
N CYS A 75 -13.76 -14.14 -2.93
CA CYS A 75 -12.50 -13.69 -3.52
C CYS A 75 -11.95 -14.73 -4.50
N ARG A 76 -10.99 -14.34 -5.30
CA ARG A 76 -10.15 -15.30 -6.01
C ARG A 76 -9.36 -16.12 -4.99
N PRO A 77 -9.21 -17.45 -5.17
CA PRO A 77 -8.28 -18.23 -4.37
C PRO A 77 -6.88 -17.62 -4.37
N MET A 78 -6.15 -17.75 -3.28
CA MET A 78 -4.80 -17.18 -3.11
C MET A 78 -4.75 -15.63 -3.13
N THR A 79 -5.85 -14.96 -2.85
CA THR A 79 -5.88 -13.49 -2.72
C THR A 79 -5.04 -13.00 -1.54
N GLY A 80 -4.91 -13.78 -0.46
CA GLY A 80 -4.19 -13.41 0.76
C GLY A 80 -5.13 -13.07 1.92
N TYR A 81 -4.75 -12.11 2.76
CA TYR A 81 -5.38 -11.88 4.06
C TYR A 81 -6.08 -10.52 4.17
N PHE A 82 -7.17 -10.53 4.94
CA PHE A 82 -7.92 -9.34 5.33
C PHE A 82 -8.12 -9.30 6.84
N MET A 83 -8.20 -8.10 7.40
CA MET A 83 -8.88 -7.86 8.67
C MET A 83 -10.34 -7.52 8.38
N ALA A 84 -11.25 -8.14 9.10
CA ALA A 84 -12.69 -7.93 9.01
C ALA A 84 -13.22 -7.39 10.34
N GLN A 85 -14.06 -6.37 10.29
CA GLN A 85 -14.72 -5.79 11.45
C GLN A 85 -16.20 -5.61 11.16
N ILE A 86 -17.07 -6.18 12.00
CA ILE A 86 -18.52 -6.05 11.88
C ILE A 86 -19.03 -5.19 13.03
N ASP A 87 -19.83 -4.17 12.72
CA ASP A 87 -20.47 -3.25 13.66
C ASP A 87 -19.52 -2.60 14.68
N GLY A 88 -18.25 -2.41 14.31
CA GLY A 88 -17.25 -1.86 15.20
C GLY A 88 -16.77 -2.79 16.31
N CYS A 89 -17.16 -4.06 16.29
CA CYS A 89 -16.67 -5.07 17.22
C CYS A 89 -15.18 -5.38 17.01
N GLU A 90 -14.61 -6.26 17.84
CA GLU A 90 -13.21 -6.68 17.72
C GLU A 90 -12.92 -7.22 16.31
N PRO A 91 -11.90 -6.70 15.61
CA PRO A 91 -11.56 -7.16 14.28
C PRO A 91 -10.91 -8.54 14.31
N PHE A 92 -11.15 -9.32 13.27
CA PHE A 92 -10.59 -10.65 13.10
C PHE A 92 -9.98 -10.84 11.72
N LYS A 93 -8.97 -11.71 11.64
CA LYS A 93 -8.27 -12.00 10.38
C LYS A 93 -8.98 -13.09 9.60
N VAL A 94 -9.10 -12.90 8.30
CA VAL A 94 -9.61 -13.91 7.36
C VAL A 94 -8.63 -14.06 6.19
N GLY A 95 -8.50 -15.30 5.66
CA GLY A 95 -7.54 -15.61 4.61
C GLY A 95 -8.16 -16.36 3.43
N PHE A 96 -7.64 -16.08 2.25
CA PHE A 96 -7.84 -16.78 1.00
C PHE A 96 -6.49 -17.31 0.51
N ASN A 97 -5.90 -18.22 1.28
CA ASN A 97 -4.52 -18.67 1.11
C ASN A 97 -4.38 -20.11 0.62
N ALA A 98 -5.49 -20.79 0.33
CA ALA A 98 -5.48 -22.10 -0.31
C ALA A 98 -6.06 -22.04 -1.74
N PRO A 99 -5.66 -22.98 -2.64
CA PRO A 99 -6.06 -22.96 -4.04
C PRO A 99 -7.57 -23.12 -4.30
N ARG A 100 -8.34 -23.50 -3.29
CA ARG A 100 -9.80 -23.71 -3.39
C ARG A 100 -10.61 -22.74 -2.54
N ASP A 101 -9.95 -21.90 -1.75
CA ASP A 101 -10.63 -20.94 -0.89
C ASP A 101 -11.14 -19.77 -1.71
N SER A 102 -12.38 -19.85 -2.14
CA SER A 102 -13.04 -18.76 -2.89
C SER A 102 -14.18 -18.09 -2.12
N VAL A 103 -14.69 -18.73 -1.07
CA VAL A 103 -15.78 -18.21 -0.24
C VAL A 103 -15.43 -18.41 1.24
N VAL A 104 -15.42 -17.31 1.98
CA VAL A 104 -15.18 -17.32 3.43
C VAL A 104 -16.40 -16.74 4.16
N THR A 105 -16.82 -17.42 5.21
CA THR A 105 -17.89 -16.92 6.09
C THR A 105 -17.31 -15.85 7.03
N LEU A 106 -17.88 -14.64 6.99
CA LEU A 106 -17.50 -13.52 7.86
C LEU A 106 -18.36 -13.47 9.11
N ALA A 107 -19.62 -13.82 8.99
CA ALA A 107 -20.54 -13.85 10.11
C ALA A 107 -21.66 -14.89 9.91
N THR A 108 -22.13 -15.41 11.04
CA THR A 108 -23.37 -16.22 11.15
C THR A 108 -24.09 -15.84 12.43
N ALA A 109 -25.40 -15.99 12.45
CA ALA A 109 -26.22 -15.74 13.63
C ALA A 109 -26.09 -14.32 14.24
N LEU A 110 -25.88 -13.31 13.39
CA LEU A 110 -26.06 -11.92 13.80
C LEU A 110 -27.53 -11.68 14.19
N SER A 111 -27.78 -10.64 14.99
CA SER A 111 -29.14 -10.19 15.23
C SER A 111 -29.83 -9.83 13.92
N GLN A 112 -31.14 -10.00 13.83
CA GLN A 112 -31.87 -9.51 12.66
C GLN A 112 -31.82 -7.98 12.63
N GLY A 113 -31.31 -7.40 11.52
CA GLY A 113 -31.20 -5.96 11.39
C GLY A 113 -30.16 -5.50 10.39
N LYS A 114 -29.83 -4.22 10.50
CA LYS A 114 -28.78 -3.58 9.69
C LYS A 114 -27.43 -3.77 10.35
N HIS A 115 -26.46 -4.23 9.55
CA HIS A 115 -25.07 -4.42 9.95
C HIS A 115 -24.13 -3.65 9.04
N HIS A 116 -22.93 -3.38 9.53
CA HIS A 116 -21.86 -2.75 8.79
C HIS A 116 -20.63 -3.65 8.77
N ILE A 117 -20.03 -3.86 7.59
CA ILE A 117 -18.76 -4.57 7.42
C ILE A 117 -17.68 -3.61 6.94
N LYS A 118 -16.52 -3.61 7.62
CA LYS A 118 -15.26 -3.02 7.16
C LYS A 118 -14.28 -4.15 6.94
N LEU A 119 -13.77 -4.28 5.73
CA LEU A 119 -12.69 -5.19 5.35
C LEU A 119 -11.48 -4.36 4.96
N MET A 120 -10.29 -4.76 5.43
CA MET A 120 -9.03 -4.17 4.99
C MET A 120 -8.12 -5.26 4.48
N TYR A 121 -7.66 -5.14 3.25
CA TYR A 121 -6.57 -5.97 2.71
C TYR A 121 -5.27 -5.59 3.44
N VAL A 122 -4.65 -6.54 4.15
CA VAL A 122 -3.65 -6.21 5.16
C VAL A 122 -2.22 -6.48 4.74
N MET A 123 -2.01 -7.04 3.56
CA MET A 123 -0.70 -7.38 3.03
C MET A 123 -0.46 -6.73 1.67
N GLU A 124 0.79 -6.73 1.22
CA GLU A 124 1.10 -6.34 -0.15
C GLU A 124 0.86 -7.51 -1.11
N GLY A 125 0.16 -7.24 -2.21
CA GLY A 125 -0.16 -8.27 -3.21
C GLY A 125 0.96 -8.48 -4.23
N LEU A 126 2.24 -8.43 -3.84
CA LEU A 126 3.40 -8.43 -4.76
C LEU A 126 3.40 -9.65 -5.70
N PHE A 127 3.23 -10.84 -5.15
CA PHE A 127 3.18 -12.11 -5.89
C PHE A 127 1.76 -12.66 -6.00
N ARG A 128 0.78 -11.90 -5.53
CA ARG A 128 -0.64 -12.22 -5.60
C ARG A 128 -1.31 -11.38 -6.68
N ASN A 129 -2.47 -11.80 -7.11
CA ASN A 129 -3.36 -10.97 -7.90
C ASN A 129 -4.69 -10.91 -7.16
N PRO A 130 -4.77 -10.15 -6.07
CA PRO A 130 -5.94 -10.12 -5.21
C PRO A 130 -7.17 -9.63 -5.97
N GLU A 131 -8.27 -10.38 -5.81
CA GLU A 131 -9.55 -10.06 -6.42
C GLU A 131 -10.67 -10.29 -5.40
N PHE A 132 -11.48 -9.26 -5.22
CA PHE A 132 -12.74 -9.34 -4.51
C PHE A 132 -13.87 -9.43 -5.54
N HIS A 133 -14.68 -10.48 -5.43
CA HIS A 133 -15.78 -10.74 -6.35
C HIS A 133 -17.12 -10.30 -5.80
N GLY A 134 -17.24 -10.12 -4.50
CA GLY A 134 -18.47 -9.65 -3.87
C GLY A 134 -18.81 -10.33 -2.55
N PHE A 135 -20.07 -10.18 -2.16
CA PHE A 135 -20.62 -10.78 -0.95
C PHE A 135 -21.70 -11.79 -1.25
N VAL A 136 -21.98 -12.67 -0.27
CA VAL A 136 -23.18 -13.50 -0.23
C VAL A 136 -23.94 -13.16 1.04
N LEU A 137 -25.17 -12.76 0.87
CA LEU A 137 -26.13 -12.45 1.92
C LEU A 137 -27.13 -13.60 2.10
N ASP A 138 -27.90 -13.58 3.18
CA ASP A 138 -29.03 -14.47 3.35
C ASP A 138 -30.02 -14.34 2.19
N LYS A 139 -30.77 -15.41 1.90
CA LYS A 139 -31.79 -15.40 0.85
C LYS A 139 -32.83 -14.32 1.15
N GLY A 140 -33.03 -13.40 0.21
CA GLY A 140 -33.93 -12.27 0.35
C GLY A 140 -33.36 -11.04 1.06
N SER A 141 -32.15 -11.12 1.61
CA SER A 141 -31.41 -9.97 2.16
C SER A 141 -30.72 -9.16 1.07
N GLN A 142 -30.41 -7.91 1.37
CA GLN A 142 -29.83 -6.97 0.42
C GLN A 142 -28.80 -6.04 1.09
N LEU A 143 -27.95 -5.40 0.27
CA LEU A 143 -27.19 -4.25 0.75
C LEU A 143 -28.11 -3.06 0.96
N VAL A 144 -27.80 -2.28 1.96
CA VAL A 144 -28.50 -1.03 2.27
C VAL A 144 -27.53 0.16 2.20
N PRO A 145 -28.01 1.40 2.07
CA PRO A 145 -27.11 2.56 1.98
C PRO A 145 -26.12 2.58 3.14
N PRO A 146 -24.80 2.61 2.84
CA PRO A 146 -23.76 2.65 3.86
C PRO A 146 -23.71 4.03 4.52
N ALA A 147 -23.04 4.12 5.67
CA ALA A 147 -22.68 5.41 6.26
C ALA A 147 -21.73 6.19 5.33
N ALA A 148 -21.76 7.51 5.43
CA ALA A 148 -20.80 8.35 4.73
C ALA A 148 -19.37 8.05 5.21
N LEU A 149 -18.44 8.02 4.26
CA LEU A 149 -17.01 7.90 4.60
C LEU A 149 -16.52 9.16 5.32
N PRO A 150 -15.52 9.04 6.20
CA PRO A 150 -14.89 10.22 6.82
C PRO A 150 -14.44 11.25 5.78
N GLU A 151 -14.60 12.53 6.05
CA GLU A 151 -14.16 13.60 5.15
C GLU A 151 -12.64 13.80 5.17
N ARG A 152 -11.99 13.48 6.31
CA ARG A 152 -10.54 13.55 6.47
C ARG A 152 -9.87 12.44 5.65
N LYS A 153 -8.87 12.81 4.83
CA LYS A 153 -8.20 11.88 3.91
C LYS A 153 -6.70 12.00 4.06
N ILE A 154 -6.03 10.87 4.25
CA ILE A 154 -4.58 10.77 4.35
C ILE A 154 -4.07 9.81 3.29
N GLU A 155 -2.96 10.15 2.62
CA GLU A 155 -2.20 9.19 1.83
C GLU A 155 -0.86 8.91 2.52
N PHE A 156 -0.58 7.64 2.80
CA PHE A 156 0.73 7.18 3.26
C PHE A 156 1.48 6.58 2.08
N ILE A 157 2.68 7.08 1.82
CA ILE A 157 3.60 6.57 0.81
C ILE A 157 4.79 5.99 1.54
N GLY A 158 5.13 4.71 1.30
CA GLY A 158 6.18 4.09 2.09
C GLY A 158 6.71 2.76 1.58
N ASN A 159 7.42 2.10 2.45
CA ASN A 159 8.06 0.82 2.23
C ASN A 159 7.48 -0.26 3.18
N SER A 160 8.24 -1.31 3.47
CA SER A 160 7.86 -2.41 4.36
C SER A 160 7.38 -1.95 5.73
N ILE A 161 7.94 -0.86 6.29
CA ILE A 161 7.49 -0.28 7.57
C ILE A 161 6.03 0.17 7.46
N THR A 162 5.65 0.76 6.34
CA THR A 162 4.28 1.22 6.11
C THR A 162 3.36 0.06 5.72
N CYS A 163 3.86 -0.96 5.01
CA CYS A 163 3.10 -2.18 4.72
C CYS A 163 2.68 -2.92 5.99
N GLY A 164 3.53 -2.98 7.00
CA GLY A 164 3.36 -3.82 8.19
C GLY A 164 4.02 -5.18 8.04
N TYR A 165 5.17 -5.20 7.31
CA TYR A 165 5.98 -6.40 7.06
C TYR A 165 6.29 -7.14 8.36
N GLY A 166 5.83 -8.38 8.46
CA GLY A 166 6.13 -9.27 9.57
C GLY A 166 5.73 -8.77 10.96
N VAL A 167 4.80 -7.81 11.05
CA VAL A 167 4.40 -7.18 12.32
C VAL A 167 3.80 -8.15 13.33
N GLU A 168 3.24 -9.26 12.87
CA GLU A 168 2.70 -10.33 13.71
C GLU A 168 3.71 -11.45 14.00
N SER A 169 4.90 -11.39 13.43
CA SER A 169 5.97 -12.36 13.76
C SER A 169 6.45 -12.13 15.19
N MET A 170 6.69 -13.23 15.89
CA MET A 170 7.30 -13.24 17.24
C MET A 170 8.80 -13.45 17.19
N GLU A 171 9.37 -13.68 16.01
CA GLU A 171 10.79 -13.97 15.81
C GLU A 171 11.41 -12.95 14.86
N MET A 172 12.40 -12.21 15.34
CA MET A 172 13.07 -11.16 14.57
C MET A 172 13.87 -11.69 13.37
N SER A 173 14.33 -12.93 13.42
CA SER A 173 15.08 -13.58 12.33
C SER A 173 14.20 -14.37 11.37
N ALA A 174 12.88 -14.44 11.61
CA ALA A 174 11.95 -15.09 10.70
C ALA A 174 11.99 -14.44 9.31
N PRO A 175 11.87 -15.23 8.25
CA PRO A 175 11.68 -14.68 6.91
C PRO A 175 10.31 -14.00 6.78
N PHE A 176 10.09 -13.31 5.67
CA PHE A 176 8.77 -12.77 5.33
C PHE A 176 7.77 -13.91 5.07
N GLU A 177 6.61 -13.76 5.66
CA GLU A 177 5.43 -14.56 5.37
C GLU A 177 4.22 -13.65 5.22
N ASP A 178 3.40 -13.88 4.17
CA ASP A 178 2.17 -13.13 3.91
C ASP A 178 1.24 -13.12 5.14
N GLU A 179 1.23 -14.21 5.91
CA GLU A 179 0.41 -14.39 7.10
C GLU A 179 0.78 -13.43 8.23
N THR A 180 2.06 -13.06 8.33
CA THR A 180 2.56 -12.19 9.41
C THR A 180 2.57 -10.70 9.04
N GLU A 181 2.30 -10.36 7.79
CA GLU A 181 2.10 -8.97 7.38
C GLU A 181 0.71 -8.49 7.76
N ASN A 182 0.62 -7.31 8.40
CA ASN A 182 -0.68 -6.78 8.80
C ASN A 182 -0.70 -5.25 8.88
N HIS A 183 -1.17 -4.62 7.81
CA HIS A 183 -1.31 -3.15 7.73
C HIS A 183 -2.27 -2.58 8.78
N TRP A 184 -3.25 -3.35 9.23
CA TRP A 184 -4.17 -2.94 10.29
C TRP A 184 -3.45 -2.54 11.60
N LEU A 185 -2.31 -3.18 11.87
CA LEU A 185 -1.50 -2.97 13.07
C LEU A 185 -0.43 -1.88 12.92
N THR A 186 -0.34 -1.24 11.75
CA THR A 186 0.71 -0.24 11.49
C THR A 186 0.39 1.13 12.08
N TYR A 187 1.43 1.93 12.24
CA TYR A 187 1.32 3.33 12.64
C TYR A 187 0.36 4.12 11.72
N ALA A 188 0.33 3.79 10.42
CA ALA A 188 -0.49 4.48 9.44
C ALA A 188 -2.00 4.26 9.70
N ASN A 189 -2.41 3.03 9.93
CA ASN A 189 -3.82 2.74 10.27
C ASN A 189 -4.18 3.28 11.65
N ILE A 190 -3.33 3.07 12.68
CA ILE A 190 -3.59 3.54 14.05
C ILE A 190 -3.79 5.07 14.08
N VAL A 191 -2.94 5.82 13.38
CA VAL A 191 -3.06 7.29 13.28
C VAL A 191 -4.34 7.67 12.54
N SER A 192 -4.66 6.98 11.45
CA SER A 192 -5.86 7.29 10.65
C SER A 192 -7.15 7.06 11.43
N ASP A 193 -7.26 5.92 12.09
CA ASP A 193 -8.42 5.60 12.95
C ASP A 193 -8.54 6.63 14.11
N SER A 194 -7.41 7.00 14.75
CA SER A 194 -7.38 7.99 15.83
C SER A 194 -7.74 9.42 15.38
N LEU A 195 -7.55 9.72 14.10
CA LEU A 195 -7.92 11.02 13.49
C LEU A 195 -9.30 10.98 12.83
N LEU A 196 -10.03 9.87 12.91
CA LEU A 196 -11.30 9.64 12.20
C LEU A 196 -11.15 9.97 10.72
N ALA A 197 -10.08 9.46 10.10
CA ALA A 197 -9.72 9.70 8.71
C ALA A 197 -9.75 8.39 7.91
N GLN A 198 -10.19 8.47 6.67
CA GLN A 198 -9.87 7.42 5.71
C GLN A 198 -8.42 7.58 5.25
N HIS A 199 -7.74 6.46 4.93
CA HIS A 199 -6.40 6.53 4.38
C HIS A 199 -6.20 5.58 3.20
N THR A 200 -5.25 5.94 2.36
CA THR A 200 -4.68 5.04 1.35
C THR A 200 -3.22 4.79 1.67
N SER A 201 -2.72 3.60 1.38
CA SER A 201 -1.31 3.24 1.56
C SER A 201 -0.71 2.87 0.21
N ILE A 202 0.23 3.68 -0.27
CA ILE A 202 0.98 3.41 -1.49
C ILE A 202 2.36 2.95 -1.05
N SER A 203 2.44 1.67 -0.69
CA SER A 203 3.64 1.09 -0.10
C SER A 203 3.98 -0.28 -0.69
N ARG A 204 5.27 -0.59 -0.70
CA ARG A 204 5.81 -1.90 -1.10
C ARG A 204 7.09 -2.18 -0.33
N SER A 205 7.27 -3.42 0.11
CA SER A 205 8.50 -3.85 0.77
C SER A 205 9.71 -3.75 -0.15
N GLY A 206 10.84 -3.34 0.41
CA GLY A 206 12.08 -3.17 -0.32
C GLY A 206 12.16 -1.92 -1.21
N ILE A 207 11.08 -1.14 -1.38
CA ILE A 207 11.07 -0.01 -2.32
C ILE A 207 11.76 1.22 -1.74
N GLY A 208 12.47 1.96 -2.59
CA GLY A 208 13.07 3.26 -2.29
C GLY A 208 12.61 4.35 -3.25
N VAL A 209 13.07 5.56 -3.02
CA VAL A 209 12.76 6.72 -3.87
C VAL A 209 13.70 6.82 -5.08
N TYR A 210 14.93 6.29 -4.95
CA TYR A 210 15.84 6.17 -6.08
C TYR A 210 16.40 4.75 -6.23
N ARG A 211 16.60 4.04 -5.11
CA ARG A 211 17.19 2.71 -5.07
C ARG A 211 16.38 1.82 -4.14
N ASN A 212 15.98 0.65 -4.63
CA ASN A 212 15.39 -0.38 -3.81
C ASN A 212 16.44 -1.02 -2.89
N TYR A 213 16.01 -1.76 -1.87
CA TYR A 213 16.91 -2.46 -0.95
C TYR A 213 17.95 -3.28 -1.73
N ASP A 214 19.22 -3.07 -1.38
CA ASP A 214 20.40 -3.70 -2.03
C ASP A 214 20.46 -3.53 -3.56
N GLY A 215 19.79 -2.52 -4.10
CA GLY A 215 19.82 -2.19 -5.52
C GLY A 215 21.12 -1.53 -5.95
N PRO A 216 21.32 -1.32 -7.26
CA PRO A 216 22.53 -0.71 -7.79
C PRO A 216 22.71 0.73 -7.32
N LYS A 217 23.95 1.18 -7.16
CA LYS A 217 24.29 2.56 -6.76
C LYS A 217 23.69 3.62 -7.69
N THR A 218 23.51 3.28 -8.96
CA THR A 218 22.93 4.16 -9.98
C THR A 218 21.42 4.33 -9.89
N GLY A 219 20.76 3.59 -8.99
CA GLY A 219 19.31 3.60 -8.81
C GLY A 219 18.60 2.38 -9.38
N SER A 220 17.38 2.15 -8.95
CA SER A 220 16.50 1.08 -9.43
C SER A 220 15.44 1.65 -10.37
N VAL A 221 15.11 0.92 -11.44
CA VAL A 221 14.08 1.33 -12.40
C VAL A 221 12.70 1.30 -11.77
N GLU A 222 12.35 0.19 -11.10
CA GLU A 222 11.06 -0.02 -10.46
C GLU A 222 11.04 0.51 -9.01
N ASN A 223 11.36 1.79 -8.85
CA ASN A 223 11.33 2.50 -7.57
C ASN A 223 9.95 3.13 -7.30
N MET A 224 9.78 3.79 -6.16
CA MET A 224 8.51 4.41 -5.79
C MET A 224 8.01 5.45 -6.81
N PRO A 225 8.81 6.39 -7.34
CA PRO A 225 8.37 7.31 -8.39
C PRO A 225 7.74 6.63 -9.60
N TRP A 226 8.32 5.51 -10.05
CA TRP A 226 7.80 4.74 -11.16
C TRP A 226 6.48 4.05 -10.83
N GLN A 227 6.41 3.40 -9.65
CA GLN A 227 5.22 2.67 -9.18
C GLN A 227 4.03 3.60 -8.89
N TYR A 228 4.31 4.83 -8.42
CA TYR A 228 3.32 5.75 -7.87
C TYR A 228 2.19 6.12 -8.83
N GLU A 229 2.42 6.05 -10.12
CA GLU A 229 1.42 6.43 -11.12
C GLU A 229 0.41 5.34 -11.47
N TYR A 230 0.56 4.11 -10.94
CA TYR A 230 -0.26 2.98 -11.34
C TYR A 230 -1.32 2.60 -10.30
N THR A 231 -2.45 2.08 -10.81
CA THR A 231 -3.53 1.53 -9.97
C THR A 231 -3.06 0.28 -9.24
N LEU A 232 -2.30 -0.59 -9.91
CA LEU A 232 -1.69 -1.80 -9.34
C LEU A 232 -0.18 -1.73 -9.53
N PHE A 233 0.60 -1.98 -8.46
CA PHE A 233 2.05 -1.84 -8.54
C PHE A 233 2.75 -2.98 -9.30
N ASN A 234 2.09 -4.11 -9.52
CA ASN A 234 2.61 -5.25 -10.28
C ASN A 234 2.04 -5.34 -11.71
N LYS A 235 1.18 -4.40 -12.11
CA LYS A 235 0.59 -4.30 -13.46
C LYS A 235 0.59 -2.83 -13.88
N HIS A 236 1.26 -2.53 -14.98
CA HIS A 236 1.49 -1.16 -15.44
C HIS A 236 0.64 -0.81 -16.67
N ASP A 237 -0.49 -1.46 -16.80
CA ASP A 237 -1.47 -1.27 -17.87
C ASP A 237 -2.55 -0.22 -17.54
N GLU A 238 -2.71 0.11 -16.23
CA GLU A 238 -3.70 1.08 -15.77
C GLU A 238 -3.07 2.17 -14.90
N LYS A 239 -3.11 3.41 -15.39
CA LYS A 239 -2.71 4.59 -14.60
C LYS A 239 -3.77 4.91 -13.57
N TRP A 240 -3.32 5.31 -12.36
CA TRP A 240 -4.22 5.78 -11.32
C TRP A 240 -4.81 7.15 -11.68
N ASP A 241 -6.11 7.26 -11.57
CA ASP A 241 -6.81 8.54 -11.65
C ASP A 241 -6.79 9.24 -10.27
N PHE A 242 -5.83 10.15 -10.10
CA PHE A 242 -5.64 10.87 -8.84
C PHE A 242 -6.84 11.73 -8.44
N SER A 243 -7.78 12.04 -9.35
CA SER A 243 -8.99 12.80 -8.99
C SER A 243 -9.95 12.01 -8.09
N LYS A 244 -9.88 10.68 -8.11
CA LYS A 244 -10.71 9.79 -7.28
C LYS A 244 -10.42 9.90 -5.78
N TYR A 245 -9.20 10.30 -5.42
CA TYR A 245 -8.81 10.46 -4.02
C TYR A 245 -7.89 11.68 -3.87
N GLN A 246 -8.40 12.71 -3.20
CA GLN A 246 -7.66 13.96 -2.95
C GLN A 246 -7.44 14.11 -1.45
N PRO A 247 -6.26 13.70 -0.92
CA PRO A 247 -5.95 13.79 0.50
C PRO A 247 -5.65 15.23 0.92
N GLN A 248 -5.98 15.57 2.16
CA GLN A 248 -5.53 16.81 2.78
C GLN A 248 -4.12 16.67 3.38
N LEU A 249 -3.68 15.44 3.63
CA LEU A 249 -2.39 15.11 4.21
C LEU A 249 -1.72 13.98 3.46
N VAL A 250 -0.44 14.14 3.12
CA VAL A 250 0.41 13.09 2.55
C VAL A 250 1.60 12.87 3.48
N CYS A 251 1.80 11.64 3.95
CA CYS A 251 2.93 11.23 4.77
C CYS A 251 3.86 10.32 3.97
N ILE A 252 5.13 10.67 3.82
CA ILE A 252 6.09 9.92 3.00
C ILE A 252 7.19 9.32 3.89
N ASN A 253 7.23 8.00 4.02
CA ASN A 253 8.22 7.25 4.78
C ASN A 253 9.11 6.43 3.82
N LEU A 254 10.04 7.10 3.14
CA LEU A 254 11.00 6.53 2.21
C LEU A 254 12.42 6.93 2.59
N GLY A 255 13.41 6.10 2.21
CA GLY A 255 14.81 6.32 2.48
C GLY A 255 15.49 5.15 3.19
N THR A 256 14.74 4.35 3.96
CA THR A 256 15.29 3.18 4.64
C THR A 256 15.97 2.23 3.65
N ASN A 257 15.32 1.89 2.55
CA ASN A 257 15.88 1.00 1.54
C ASN A 257 16.96 1.68 0.68
N ASP A 258 16.80 2.97 0.41
CA ASP A 258 17.77 3.76 -0.34
C ASP A 258 19.13 3.80 0.35
N LEU A 259 19.17 3.83 1.68
CA LEU A 259 20.36 4.05 2.50
C LEU A 259 20.80 2.84 3.33
N SER A 260 20.08 1.71 3.29
CA SER A 260 20.30 0.58 4.20
C SER A 260 21.49 -0.31 3.88
N THR A 261 22.06 -0.26 2.70
CA THR A 261 23.31 -0.97 2.34
C THR A 261 24.39 0.03 1.94
N ASN A 262 25.67 -0.30 2.15
CA ASN A 262 26.77 0.67 1.99
C ASN A 262 27.00 1.20 0.58
N ASN A 263 26.24 0.75 -0.41
CA ASN A 263 26.43 1.10 -1.81
C ASN A 263 25.35 2.07 -2.30
N TYR A 264 25.21 3.23 -1.67
CA TYR A 264 24.28 4.26 -2.08
C TYR A 264 24.99 5.57 -2.50
N ASP A 265 24.25 6.43 -3.18
CA ASP A 265 24.64 7.78 -3.54
C ASP A 265 23.66 8.78 -2.95
N ILE A 266 24.13 9.54 -1.97
CA ILE A 266 23.28 10.49 -1.22
C ILE A 266 22.76 11.64 -2.09
N GLN A 267 23.51 12.01 -3.14
CA GLN A 267 23.09 13.07 -4.07
C GLN A 267 22.00 12.55 -5.01
N LEU A 268 22.10 11.31 -5.48
CA LEU A 268 21.03 10.67 -6.25
C LEU A 268 19.76 10.50 -5.40
N TYR A 269 19.90 10.12 -4.13
CA TYR A 269 18.78 10.07 -3.19
C TYR A 269 18.08 11.43 -3.09
N GLU A 270 18.82 12.50 -2.81
CA GLU A 270 18.26 13.85 -2.71
C GLU A 270 17.57 14.29 -4.01
N ASN A 271 18.22 14.11 -5.16
CA ASN A 271 17.67 14.52 -6.45
C ASN A 271 16.37 13.79 -6.80
N ASN A 272 16.35 12.46 -6.62
CA ASN A 272 15.15 11.67 -6.90
C ASN A 272 14.02 11.98 -5.91
N TYR A 273 14.35 12.23 -4.65
CA TYR A 273 13.34 12.65 -3.65
C TYR A 273 12.69 13.97 -4.05
N ARG A 274 13.48 14.97 -4.49
CA ARG A 274 12.97 16.26 -5.00
C ARG A 274 12.07 16.09 -6.21
N MET A 275 12.46 15.25 -7.18
CA MET A 275 11.64 14.94 -8.35
C MET A 275 10.32 14.27 -7.96
N PHE A 276 10.38 13.32 -7.04
CA PHE A 276 9.17 12.65 -6.55
C PHE A 276 8.22 13.60 -5.83
N LEU A 277 8.73 14.49 -4.98
CA LEU A 277 7.92 15.50 -4.31
C LEU A 277 7.26 16.47 -5.29
N LYS A 278 7.93 16.84 -6.39
CA LYS A 278 7.33 17.64 -7.47
C LYS A 278 6.15 16.88 -8.10
N THR A 279 6.29 15.57 -8.31
CA THR A 279 5.19 14.72 -8.79
C THR A 279 4.04 14.69 -7.79
N VAL A 280 4.28 14.37 -6.52
CA VAL A 280 3.25 14.31 -5.48
C VAL A 280 2.52 15.65 -5.36
N ARG A 281 3.24 16.77 -5.32
CA ARG A 281 2.66 18.11 -5.26
C ARG A 281 1.79 18.43 -6.48
N SER A 282 2.18 17.97 -7.66
CA SER A 282 1.39 18.16 -8.88
C SER A 282 0.05 17.42 -8.85
N LYS A 283 0.01 16.27 -8.16
CA LYS A 283 -1.22 15.48 -7.99
C LYS A 283 -2.11 16.02 -6.87
N TYR A 284 -1.49 16.57 -5.82
CA TYR A 284 -2.16 17.08 -4.61
C TYR A 284 -1.73 18.51 -4.30
N PRO A 285 -2.23 19.51 -5.06
CA PRO A 285 -1.75 20.89 -4.97
C PRO A 285 -1.92 21.55 -3.61
N THR A 286 -2.94 21.13 -2.84
CA THR A 286 -3.31 21.74 -1.55
C THR A 286 -3.00 20.89 -0.33
N ALA A 287 -2.51 19.64 -0.52
CA ALA A 287 -2.20 18.76 0.59
C ALA A 287 -1.01 19.27 1.41
N LYS A 288 -1.05 19.07 2.72
CA LYS A 288 0.16 19.15 3.54
C LYS A 288 0.99 17.89 3.34
N ILE A 289 2.29 18.05 3.12
CA ILE A 289 3.21 16.92 2.90
C ILE A 289 4.15 16.82 4.11
N VAL A 290 4.21 15.66 4.74
CA VAL A 290 5.10 15.36 5.86
C VAL A 290 6.10 14.28 5.44
N LEU A 291 7.38 14.63 5.47
CA LEU A 291 8.49 13.71 5.21
C LEU A 291 8.86 13.02 6.53
N LEU A 292 8.76 11.70 6.56
CA LEU A 292 9.04 10.89 7.74
C LEU A 292 10.41 10.21 7.62
N THR A 293 11.15 10.11 8.73
CA THR A 293 12.29 9.18 8.83
C THR A 293 11.85 7.97 9.63
N GLY A 294 12.04 6.77 9.05
CA GLY A 294 11.69 5.51 9.71
C GLY A 294 12.65 5.15 10.88
N PRO A 295 12.29 4.17 11.73
CA PRO A 295 13.04 3.82 12.94
C PRO A 295 14.21 2.85 12.71
N MET A 296 14.41 2.33 11.50
CA MET A 296 15.28 1.17 11.22
C MET A 296 16.72 1.52 10.81
N LEU A 297 16.97 2.74 10.33
CA LEU A 297 18.31 3.13 9.90
C LEU A 297 19.26 3.31 11.09
N GLY A 298 20.55 3.00 10.89
CA GLY A 298 21.61 3.35 11.84
C GLY A 298 21.76 4.88 11.97
N GLU A 299 22.48 5.30 13.00
CA GLU A 299 22.64 6.73 13.33
C GLU A 299 23.26 7.54 12.19
N LYS A 300 24.28 7.00 11.51
CA LYS A 300 24.97 7.64 10.40
C LYS A 300 24.02 7.86 9.21
N GLU A 301 23.35 6.83 8.74
CA GLU A 301 22.44 6.87 7.59
C GLU A 301 21.22 7.72 7.89
N SER A 302 20.69 7.62 9.12
CA SER A 302 19.57 8.45 9.59
C SER A 302 19.96 9.94 9.66
N SER A 303 21.16 10.26 10.15
CA SER A 303 21.67 11.64 10.17
C SER A 303 21.78 12.21 8.75
N GLN A 304 22.29 11.43 7.79
CA GLN A 304 22.37 11.84 6.39
C GLN A 304 20.98 12.04 5.78
N GLN A 305 20.03 11.13 6.04
CA GLN A 305 18.65 11.26 5.61
C GLN A 305 18.02 12.56 6.14
N ARG A 306 18.12 12.80 7.43
CA ARG A 306 17.59 14.02 8.07
C ARG A 306 18.16 15.27 7.44
N ALA A 307 19.47 15.33 7.22
CA ALA A 307 20.14 16.47 6.60
C ALA A 307 19.63 16.73 5.17
N VAL A 308 19.38 15.65 4.38
CA VAL A 308 18.77 15.76 3.05
C VAL A 308 17.35 16.30 3.13
N LEU A 309 16.51 15.74 3.99
CA LEU A 309 15.11 16.15 4.12
C LEU A 309 15.00 17.59 4.65
N ASP A 310 15.90 18.03 5.53
CA ASP A 310 15.98 19.42 5.98
C ASP A 310 16.26 20.38 4.83
N ARG A 311 17.27 20.06 3.97
CA ARG A 311 17.56 20.88 2.78
C ARG A 311 16.37 20.93 1.83
N ILE A 312 15.72 19.78 1.59
CA ILE A 312 14.54 19.69 0.73
C ILE A 312 13.42 20.60 1.26
N CYS A 313 13.10 20.49 2.56
CA CYS A 313 12.06 21.33 3.18
C CYS A 313 12.40 22.82 3.13
N ALA A 314 13.65 23.19 3.43
CA ALA A 314 14.10 24.59 3.39
C ALA A 314 14.01 25.17 1.97
N ASP A 315 14.48 24.44 0.98
CA ASP A 315 14.45 24.85 -0.42
C ASP A 315 13.02 24.94 -0.96
N ALA A 316 12.18 23.96 -0.65
CA ALA A 316 10.77 23.98 -1.08
C ALA A 316 10.02 25.17 -0.51
N ARG A 317 10.22 25.50 0.76
CA ARG A 317 9.61 26.69 1.40
C ARG A 317 10.07 28.00 0.76
N LYS A 318 11.31 28.07 0.27
CA LYS A 318 11.87 29.25 -0.35
C LYS A 318 11.51 29.37 -1.84
N ASN A 319 11.59 28.27 -2.58
CA ASN A 319 11.62 28.26 -4.04
C ASN A 319 10.49 27.43 -4.68
N GLY A 320 9.67 26.74 -3.89
CA GLY A 320 8.80 25.67 -4.38
C GLY A 320 9.61 24.44 -4.84
N PHE A 321 8.96 23.49 -5.48
CA PHE A 321 9.62 22.26 -5.99
C PHE A 321 10.26 22.47 -7.36
N THR A 322 11.11 23.50 -7.52
CA THR A 322 11.91 23.70 -8.75
C THR A 322 13.21 22.92 -8.65
N LEU A 323 13.53 22.14 -9.68
CA LEU A 323 14.84 21.51 -9.80
C LEU A 323 15.89 22.58 -10.14
N PRO A 324 17.17 22.40 -9.73
CA PRO A 324 18.26 23.32 -10.09
C PRO A 324 18.37 23.57 -11.61
N ASP A 325 18.12 22.54 -12.43
CA ASP A 325 18.20 22.60 -13.90
C ASP A 325 16.99 23.28 -14.56
N ASP A 326 15.84 23.38 -13.92
CA ASP A 326 14.70 24.17 -14.43
C ASP A 326 15.07 25.68 -14.56
N ALA A 327 16.18 26.10 -13.94
CA ALA A 327 16.71 27.45 -14.04
C ALA A 327 17.54 27.70 -15.31
N VAL A 328 17.95 26.66 -16.03
CA VAL A 328 18.93 26.75 -17.15
C VAL A 328 18.27 26.67 -18.54
N VAL A 329 17.05 26.14 -18.67
CA VAL A 329 16.35 26.02 -19.97
C VAL A 329 15.44 27.23 -20.19
N GLY A 330 15.96 28.45 -20.02
CA GLY A 330 15.33 29.67 -20.47
C GLY A 330 15.63 29.95 -21.95
N LYS A 331 14.77 29.51 -22.86
CA LYS A 331 14.73 30.09 -24.21
C LYS A 331 14.58 31.60 -24.06
N LYS A 332 15.43 32.36 -24.77
CA LYS A 332 15.36 33.82 -24.90
C LYS A 332 13.97 34.26 -25.38
N GLY A 333 13.05 34.47 -24.48
CA GLY A 333 11.73 35.04 -24.69
C GLY A 333 11.31 35.80 -23.47
N LYS A 334 10.95 37.07 -23.64
CA LYS A 334 10.67 38.13 -22.63
C LYS A 334 10.14 37.59 -21.29
N ASN A 335 10.99 37.63 -20.27
CA ASN A 335 10.71 37.18 -18.90
C ASN A 335 9.59 38.02 -18.25
N LYS A 336 8.37 37.49 -18.20
CA LYS A 336 7.53 37.78 -17.03
C LYS A 336 8.14 37.00 -15.87
N LYS A 337 8.83 37.66 -14.95
CA LYS A 337 9.23 37.12 -13.64
C LYS A 337 7.94 36.74 -12.90
N THR A 338 7.44 35.53 -13.10
CA THR A 338 6.45 34.96 -12.17
C THR A 338 7.18 34.82 -10.83
N LYS A 339 6.75 35.60 -9.84
CA LYS A 339 7.22 35.49 -8.46
C LYS A 339 7.03 34.01 -8.07
N LYS A 340 8.12 33.23 -7.97
CA LYS A 340 8.06 31.85 -7.49
C LYS A 340 7.64 31.93 -6.04
N SER A 341 6.42 31.53 -5.71
CA SER A 341 5.99 31.37 -4.32
C SER A 341 6.55 30.05 -3.81
N GLY A 342 7.22 30.09 -2.67
CA GLY A 342 7.65 28.88 -1.99
C GLY A 342 6.45 28.03 -1.54
N ASP A 343 6.69 26.73 -1.36
CA ASP A 343 5.72 25.79 -0.79
C ASP A 343 5.85 25.80 0.73
N LYS A 344 4.82 26.31 1.42
CA LYS A 344 4.79 26.37 2.88
C LYS A 344 4.24 25.11 3.54
N ASP A 345 3.60 24.25 2.76
CA ASP A 345 2.91 23.05 3.24
C ASP A 345 3.77 21.78 3.11
N ILE A 346 5.07 21.91 3.37
CA ILE A 346 6.01 20.82 3.49
C ILE A 346 6.65 20.80 4.88
N TYR A 347 6.64 19.65 5.51
CA TYR A 347 7.05 19.43 6.89
C TYR A 347 7.93 18.19 7.00
N ARG A 348 8.59 18.01 8.13
CA ARG A 348 9.36 16.83 8.47
C ARG A 348 9.02 16.35 9.87
N PHE A 349 9.05 15.04 10.05
CA PHE A 349 8.90 14.39 11.35
C PHE A 349 9.83 13.17 11.42
N ASP A 350 10.52 12.99 12.55
CA ASP A 350 11.43 11.87 12.78
C ASP A 350 10.84 10.93 13.81
N PHE A 351 10.69 9.66 13.46
CA PHE A 351 10.46 8.63 14.47
C PHE A 351 11.72 8.39 15.31
N SER A 352 11.54 8.05 16.57
CA SER A 352 12.63 7.54 17.38
C SER A 352 13.11 6.19 16.84
N PHE A 353 14.42 5.90 17.03
CA PHE A 353 14.98 4.61 16.66
C PHE A 353 14.30 3.46 17.40
N GLN A 354 14.17 2.32 16.74
CA GLN A 354 13.84 1.09 17.41
C GLN A 354 15.09 0.54 18.12
N THR A 355 14.94 0.17 19.38
CA THR A 355 16.03 -0.30 20.27
C THR A 355 15.92 -1.78 20.59
N GLY A 356 14.82 -2.42 20.21
CA GLY A 356 14.52 -3.82 20.54
C GLY A 356 13.74 -3.99 21.85
N ASP A 357 13.58 -2.96 22.67
CA ASP A 357 12.85 -3.02 23.95
C ASP A 357 11.35 -3.38 23.76
N LEU A 358 10.82 -3.08 22.58
CA LEU A 358 9.45 -3.40 22.19
C LEU A 358 9.37 -4.66 21.30
N GLY A 359 10.47 -5.42 21.21
CA GLY A 359 10.63 -6.54 20.30
C GLY A 359 10.73 -6.10 18.83
N TYR A 360 10.87 -7.10 17.97
CA TYR A 360 10.91 -6.94 16.52
C TYR A 360 9.89 -7.84 15.86
N GLY A 361 9.38 -7.43 14.73
CA GLY A 361 8.72 -8.30 13.77
C GLY A 361 9.74 -9.09 12.91
N ALA A 362 9.28 -9.78 11.88
CA ALA A 362 10.15 -10.54 10.98
C ALA A 362 11.23 -9.66 10.36
N SER A 363 12.42 -10.24 10.16
CA SER A 363 13.59 -9.56 9.55
C SER A 363 13.89 -8.20 10.19
N TRP A 364 13.82 -8.12 11.52
CA TRP A 364 14.08 -6.91 12.35
C TRP A 364 13.19 -5.72 12.03
N HIS A 365 12.03 -5.92 11.41
CA HIS A 365 11.05 -4.85 11.19
C HIS A 365 10.37 -4.42 12.50
N PRO A 366 9.68 -3.28 12.51
CA PRO A 366 8.95 -2.84 13.69
C PRO A 366 7.90 -3.86 14.14
N SER A 367 7.91 -4.22 15.41
CA SER A 367 6.86 -5.04 16.02
C SER A 367 5.54 -4.28 16.13
N LYS A 368 4.46 -4.96 16.50
CA LYS A 368 3.16 -4.33 16.83
C LYS A 368 3.32 -3.21 17.86
N LEU A 369 4.11 -3.43 18.93
CA LEU A 369 4.34 -2.42 19.97
C LEU A 369 5.15 -1.24 19.44
N GLN A 370 6.13 -1.50 18.58
CA GLN A 370 6.90 -0.43 17.95
C GLN A 370 6.01 0.42 17.02
N HIS A 371 5.08 -0.18 16.29
CA HIS A 371 4.10 0.57 15.49
C HIS A 371 3.16 1.41 16.36
N GLN A 372 2.72 0.91 17.51
CA GLN A 372 1.94 1.68 18.48
C GLN A 372 2.73 2.88 19.01
N LYS A 373 4.02 2.69 19.33
CA LYS A 373 4.92 3.80 19.71
C LYS A 373 5.04 4.84 18.60
N MET A 374 5.31 4.41 17.36
CA MET A 374 5.38 5.31 16.20
C MET A 374 4.07 6.10 16.01
N ALA A 375 2.92 5.46 16.15
CA ALA A 375 1.65 6.14 16.09
C ALA A 375 1.49 7.17 17.23
N GLY A 376 1.87 6.82 18.45
CA GLY A 376 1.85 7.72 19.61
C GLY A 376 2.75 8.94 19.44
N GLU A 377 3.88 8.79 18.75
CA GLU A 377 4.80 9.91 18.43
C GLU A 377 4.23 10.81 17.33
N LEU A 378 3.68 10.23 16.27
CA LEU A 378 3.22 10.98 15.09
C LEU A 378 1.87 11.69 15.30
N LEU A 379 0.96 11.05 16.03
CA LEU A 379 -0.41 11.52 16.18
C LEU A 379 -0.53 12.94 16.76
N PRO A 380 0.17 13.34 17.84
CA PRO A 380 0.10 14.70 18.37
C PRO A 380 0.58 15.75 17.35
N PHE A 381 1.66 15.44 16.63
CA PHE A 381 2.18 16.32 15.59
C PHE A 381 1.17 16.54 14.46
N LEU A 382 0.53 15.48 13.98
CA LEU A 382 -0.47 15.59 12.90
C LEU A 382 -1.76 16.29 13.36
N ARG A 383 -2.20 16.05 14.60
CA ARG A 383 -3.35 16.77 15.18
C ARG A 383 -3.10 18.28 15.20
N ASP A 384 -1.94 18.69 15.68
CA ASP A 384 -1.59 20.12 15.70
C ASP A 384 -1.44 20.68 14.28
N LEU A 385 -0.73 19.98 13.41
CA LEU A 385 -0.50 20.41 12.03
C LEU A 385 -1.80 20.60 11.25
N MET A 386 -2.71 19.64 11.35
CA MET A 386 -3.97 19.63 10.59
C MET A 386 -5.12 20.33 11.29
N LYS A 387 -4.96 20.64 12.59
CA LYS A 387 -6.06 21.11 13.45
C LYS A 387 -7.22 20.12 13.49
N TRP A 388 -6.90 18.85 13.40
CA TRP A 388 -7.86 17.75 13.54
C TRP A 388 -7.93 17.33 15.01
N GLN A 389 -9.08 17.58 15.60
CA GLN A 389 -9.34 17.17 16.98
C GLN A 389 -9.75 15.69 17.02
#